data_3cc2af810af83b80f633888121f435b7
#
_entry.id   3cc2af810af83b80f633888121f435b7
#
_cell.length_a   1.000
_cell.length_b   1.000
_cell.length_c   1.000
_cell.angle_alpha   90.00
_cell.angle_beta   90.00
_cell.angle_gamma   90.00
#
_symmetry.space_group_name_H-M   'P 1'
#
loop_
_entity.id
_entity.type
_entity.pdbx_description
1 polymer ?
#
loop_
_entity_poly.entity_id
_entity_poly.type
_entity_poly.pdbx_seq_one_letter_code
_entity_poly.pdbx_strand_id
1 'polypeptide(L)'
;MLVSMAEILQQAKEGHYGVPALSAVDELSLRACVEAAEEMNAPLIMLCGWGHNKDMQYFGRMLHDFAIKASVPVAFILDHSATFEDAVKGIHAGFHTIMVDRSSLPYEENVAQVKELVKIAHAAGVGVEAELGHVGVGENYAVDGIAAITQPDEAVRYVKETGVDCLAVAIGSAHGVYKGEPKLRLDLLKELAEKVPVPLVLHGGSGTGDENLATACRLGISKVNVANDLFRGAYNKIQEVGMEGNNIYALMPMLQEGYKETAKHFIKILGCADKAWKAEQCVSSGLKQDLNEAK
;
A
#
# COMPACT_ATOMS: atom_id res chain seq x y z
N MET A 1 -7.53 13.77 -6.36
CA MET A 1 -8.21 14.20 -5.10
C MET A 1 -7.55 13.47 -3.93
N LEU A 2 -6.87 14.18 -3.06
CA LEU A 2 -6.32 13.61 -1.83
C LEU A 2 -7.44 13.24 -0.86
N VAL A 3 -7.46 11.98 -0.42
CA VAL A 3 -8.40 11.45 0.57
C VAL A 3 -7.64 10.65 1.64
N SER A 4 -8.31 10.29 2.75
CA SER A 4 -7.69 9.39 3.73
C SER A 4 -7.62 7.96 3.19
N MET A 5 -6.59 7.21 3.58
CA MET A 5 -6.50 5.79 3.23
C MET A 5 -7.65 4.99 3.86
N ALA A 6 -8.08 5.37 5.06
CA ALA A 6 -9.23 4.73 5.71
C ALA A 6 -10.51 4.82 4.88
N GLU A 7 -10.77 5.97 4.23
CA GLU A 7 -11.91 6.13 3.33
C GLU A 7 -11.83 5.20 2.12
N ILE A 8 -10.66 5.11 1.47
CA ILE A 8 -10.44 4.18 0.36
C ILE A 8 -10.67 2.73 0.79
N LEU A 9 -10.11 2.34 1.93
CA LEU A 9 -10.20 0.97 2.41
C LEU A 9 -11.60 0.58 2.87
N GLN A 10 -12.36 1.53 3.43
CA GLN A 10 -13.76 1.29 3.80
C GLN A 10 -14.62 1.03 2.56
N GLN A 11 -14.47 1.85 1.51
CA GLN A 11 -15.16 1.66 0.22
C GLN A 11 -14.78 0.30 -0.41
N ALA A 12 -13.50 -0.08 -0.35
CA ALA A 12 -13.02 -1.36 -0.86
C ALA A 12 -13.62 -2.54 -0.09
N LYS A 13 -13.66 -2.46 1.26
CA LYS A 13 -14.24 -3.48 2.14
C LYS A 13 -15.72 -3.68 1.85
N GLU A 14 -16.50 -2.60 1.77
CA GLU A 14 -17.94 -2.63 1.48
C GLU A 14 -18.24 -3.11 0.06
N GLY A 15 -17.38 -2.75 -0.90
CA GLY A 15 -17.52 -3.12 -2.31
C GLY A 15 -16.94 -4.49 -2.68
N HIS A 16 -16.30 -5.21 -1.75
CA HIS A 16 -15.63 -6.50 -1.98
C HIS A 16 -14.62 -6.45 -3.14
N TYR A 17 -13.79 -5.41 -3.19
CA TYR A 17 -12.67 -5.27 -4.12
C TYR A 17 -11.40 -4.85 -3.38
N GLY A 18 -10.25 -5.01 -4.02
CA GLY A 18 -8.98 -4.54 -3.48
C GLY A 18 -8.50 -3.29 -4.21
N VAL A 19 -7.81 -2.40 -3.50
CA VAL A 19 -7.10 -1.27 -4.09
C VAL A 19 -5.61 -1.55 -4.10
N PRO A 20 -4.92 -1.43 -5.25
CA PRO A 20 -3.49 -1.61 -5.28
C PRO A 20 -2.78 -0.46 -4.54
N ALA A 21 -1.89 -0.82 -3.62
CA ALA A 21 -0.91 0.09 -3.06
C ALA A 21 0.37 -0.04 -3.90
N LEU A 22 0.54 0.90 -4.84
CA LEU A 22 1.59 0.85 -5.84
C LEU A 22 2.85 1.55 -5.35
N SER A 23 3.98 0.84 -5.33
CA SER A 23 5.27 1.43 -4.97
C SER A 23 5.63 2.54 -5.93
N ALA A 24 5.93 3.72 -5.37
CA ALA A 24 6.44 4.86 -6.10
C ALA A 24 7.73 5.33 -5.45
N VAL A 25 8.77 5.59 -6.26
CA VAL A 25 10.13 5.86 -5.78
C VAL A 25 10.71 7.17 -6.30
N ASP A 26 10.10 7.70 -7.35
CA ASP A 26 10.47 8.95 -8.01
C ASP A 26 9.26 9.58 -8.72
N GLU A 27 9.46 10.73 -9.36
CA GLU A 27 8.41 11.45 -10.09
C GLU A 27 7.81 10.63 -11.22
N LEU A 28 8.63 9.87 -11.94
CA LEU A 28 8.20 9.08 -13.09
C LEU A 28 7.25 7.94 -12.67
N SER A 29 7.61 7.20 -11.62
CA SER A 29 6.79 6.13 -11.07
C SER A 29 5.49 6.66 -10.44
N LEU A 30 5.55 7.83 -9.75
CA LEU A 30 4.35 8.51 -9.25
C LEU A 30 3.38 8.87 -10.39
N ARG A 31 3.90 9.50 -11.42
CA ARG A 31 3.12 9.89 -12.60
C ARG A 31 2.46 8.69 -13.26
N ALA A 32 3.22 7.62 -13.49
CA ALA A 32 2.72 6.38 -14.07
C ALA A 32 1.55 5.79 -13.27
N CYS A 33 1.67 5.75 -11.93
CA CYS A 33 0.62 5.25 -11.05
C CYS A 33 -0.64 6.11 -11.08
N VAL A 34 -0.49 7.45 -11.02
CA VAL A 34 -1.63 8.37 -11.03
C VAL A 34 -2.34 8.35 -12.39
N GLU A 35 -1.59 8.42 -13.51
CA GLU A 35 -2.16 8.30 -14.85
C GLU A 35 -2.93 6.98 -15.05
N ALA A 36 -2.37 5.85 -14.56
CA ALA A 36 -3.05 4.57 -14.62
C ALA A 36 -4.40 4.60 -13.87
N ALA A 37 -4.42 5.17 -12.67
CA ALA A 37 -5.63 5.29 -11.87
C ALA A 37 -6.67 6.21 -12.52
N GLU A 38 -6.24 7.35 -13.08
CA GLU A 38 -7.13 8.28 -13.79
C GLU A 38 -7.72 7.66 -15.06
N GLU A 39 -6.89 7.00 -15.88
CA GLU A 39 -7.33 6.31 -17.10
C GLU A 39 -8.30 5.14 -16.81
N MET A 40 -8.17 4.51 -15.63
CA MET A 40 -9.03 3.41 -15.19
C MET A 40 -10.19 3.86 -14.31
N ASN A 41 -10.34 5.16 -14.06
CA ASN A 41 -11.33 5.74 -13.13
C ASN A 41 -11.37 4.98 -11.80
N ALA A 42 -10.20 4.80 -11.18
CA ALA A 42 -10.00 3.96 -10.00
C ALA A 42 -9.42 4.74 -8.81
N PRO A 43 -9.77 4.39 -7.55
CA PRO A 43 -9.04 4.86 -6.40
C PRO A 43 -7.61 4.29 -6.38
N LEU A 44 -6.67 5.02 -5.79
CA LEU A 44 -5.25 4.65 -5.75
C LEU A 44 -4.67 4.85 -4.36
N ILE A 45 -3.81 3.92 -3.94
CA ILE A 45 -2.90 4.12 -2.81
C ILE A 45 -1.47 4.14 -3.37
N MET A 46 -0.74 5.24 -3.13
CA MET A 46 0.70 5.33 -3.44
C MET A 46 1.49 4.90 -2.20
N LEU A 47 2.49 4.07 -2.41
CA LEU A 47 3.27 3.45 -1.35
C LEU A 47 4.76 3.77 -1.53
N CYS A 48 5.43 4.18 -0.46
CA CYS A 48 6.87 4.41 -0.45
C CYS A 48 7.50 3.92 0.86
N GLY A 49 8.61 3.21 0.76
CA GLY A 49 9.40 2.77 1.91
C GLY A 49 10.74 3.50 2.01
N TRP A 50 11.34 3.51 3.19
CA TRP A 50 12.63 4.15 3.49
C TRP A 50 13.78 3.67 2.60
N GLY A 51 13.71 2.44 2.09
CA GLY A 51 14.69 1.89 1.15
C GLY A 51 14.62 2.49 -0.25
N HIS A 52 13.53 3.13 -0.62
CA HIS A 52 13.28 3.61 -1.97
C HIS A 52 13.71 5.07 -2.19
N ASN A 53 13.53 5.91 -1.19
CA ASN A 53 13.92 7.32 -1.26
C ASN A 53 14.55 7.77 0.05
N LYS A 54 15.67 8.48 0.00
CA LYS A 54 16.40 8.94 1.18
C LYS A 54 15.90 10.29 1.69
N ASP A 55 15.31 11.12 0.82
CA ASP A 55 14.71 12.41 1.17
C ASP A 55 13.18 12.29 1.26
N MET A 56 12.73 11.69 2.36
CA MET A 56 11.30 11.47 2.60
C MET A 56 10.51 12.78 2.74
N GLN A 57 11.13 13.87 3.21
CA GLN A 57 10.44 15.15 3.29
C GLN A 57 10.16 15.74 1.91
N TYR A 58 11.12 15.65 1.00
CA TYR A 58 10.92 16.07 -0.39
C TYR A 58 9.90 15.15 -1.08
N PHE A 59 10.05 13.84 -0.90
CA PHE A 59 9.18 12.86 -1.54
C PHE A 59 7.75 12.92 -1.00
N GLY A 60 7.55 13.12 0.30
CA GLY A 60 6.22 13.33 0.90
C GLY A 60 5.48 14.54 0.30
N ARG A 61 6.19 15.66 0.08
CA ARG A 61 5.61 16.81 -0.63
C ARG A 61 5.23 16.49 -2.07
N MET A 62 6.06 15.72 -2.77
CA MET A 62 5.77 15.28 -4.14
C MET A 62 4.52 14.40 -4.20
N LEU A 63 4.43 13.39 -3.30
CA LEU A 63 3.25 12.53 -3.15
C LEU A 63 1.98 13.35 -2.92
N HIS A 64 2.05 14.31 -2.01
CA HIS A 64 0.95 15.20 -1.67
C HIS A 64 0.51 16.04 -2.89
N ASP A 65 1.46 16.60 -3.64
CA ASP A 65 1.16 17.41 -4.82
C ASP A 65 0.49 16.60 -5.93
N PHE A 66 0.94 15.37 -6.17
CA PHE A 66 0.29 14.45 -7.10
C PHE A 66 -1.11 14.06 -6.64
N ALA A 67 -1.28 13.72 -5.36
CA ALA A 67 -2.56 13.30 -4.81
C ALA A 67 -3.62 14.42 -4.87
N ILE A 68 -3.25 15.66 -4.55
CA ILE A 68 -4.18 16.82 -4.64
C ILE A 68 -4.64 17.05 -6.08
N LYS A 69 -3.74 16.95 -7.05
CA LYS A 69 -4.02 17.23 -8.46
C LYS A 69 -4.76 16.11 -9.18
N ALA A 70 -4.69 14.89 -8.67
CA ALA A 70 -5.37 13.75 -9.27
C ALA A 70 -6.88 13.96 -9.40
N SER A 71 -7.47 13.49 -10.48
CA SER A 71 -8.92 13.54 -10.75
C SER A 71 -9.70 12.43 -10.04
N VAL A 72 -9.01 11.43 -9.50
CA VAL A 72 -9.54 10.28 -8.75
C VAL A 72 -9.11 10.33 -7.28
N PRO A 73 -9.78 9.58 -6.38
CA PRO A 73 -9.34 9.48 -4.98
C PRO A 73 -7.96 8.85 -4.87
N VAL A 74 -7.05 9.54 -4.19
CA VAL A 74 -5.67 9.08 -3.97
C VAL A 74 -5.30 9.26 -2.51
N ALA A 75 -4.77 8.21 -1.90
CA ALA A 75 -4.08 8.23 -0.61
C ALA A 75 -2.62 7.83 -0.77
N PHE A 76 -1.79 8.07 0.24
CA PHE A 76 -0.42 7.59 0.26
C PHE A 76 0.04 7.18 1.67
N ILE A 77 0.92 6.18 1.70
CA ILE A 77 1.40 5.55 2.92
C ILE A 77 2.92 5.43 2.93
N LEU A 78 3.54 5.69 4.09
CA LEU A 78 4.90 5.28 4.36
C LEU A 78 4.90 3.82 4.80
N ASP A 79 5.49 2.96 3.97
CA ASP A 79 5.52 1.52 4.16
C ASP A 79 6.66 1.08 5.08
N HIS A 80 6.44 0.07 5.91
CA HIS A 80 7.42 -0.58 6.80
C HIS A 80 8.35 0.36 7.58
N SER A 81 7.80 1.16 8.48
CA SER A 81 8.61 1.90 9.45
C SER A 81 9.17 0.94 10.50
N ALA A 82 10.45 0.57 10.34
CA ALA A 82 11.11 -0.42 11.19
C ALA A 82 11.42 0.10 12.59
N THR A 83 11.67 1.41 12.76
CA THR A 83 11.98 2.03 14.04
C THR A 83 10.89 3.02 14.47
N PHE A 84 10.91 3.39 15.75
CA PHE A 84 10.05 4.44 16.27
C PHE A 84 10.32 5.78 15.57
N GLU A 85 11.61 6.09 15.40
CA GLU A 85 12.07 7.31 14.75
C GLU A 85 11.63 7.39 13.29
N ASP A 86 11.64 6.28 12.55
CA ASP A 86 11.19 6.24 11.16
C ASP A 86 9.69 6.55 11.05
N ALA A 87 8.88 5.99 11.94
CA ALA A 87 7.45 6.28 11.99
C ALA A 87 7.19 7.77 12.27
N VAL A 88 7.86 8.33 13.28
CA VAL A 88 7.73 9.77 13.64
C VAL A 88 8.23 10.68 12.52
N LYS A 89 9.37 10.34 11.88
CA LYS A 89 9.87 11.08 10.72
C LYS A 89 8.90 11.01 9.54
N GLY A 90 8.21 9.89 9.33
CA GLY A 90 7.16 9.76 8.33
C GLY A 90 6.01 10.73 8.56
N ILE A 91 5.52 10.80 9.80
CA ILE A 91 4.50 11.78 10.18
C ILE A 91 4.99 13.21 9.89
N HIS A 92 6.22 13.53 10.28
CA HIS A 92 6.81 14.86 10.03
C HIS A 92 7.04 15.17 8.54
N ALA A 93 7.28 14.13 7.72
CA ALA A 93 7.41 14.27 6.27
C ALA A 93 6.06 14.48 5.54
N GLY A 94 4.95 14.47 6.27
CA GLY A 94 3.60 14.73 5.75
C GLY A 94 2.90 13.51 5.18
N PHE A 95 3.32 12.31 5.55
CA PHE A 95 2.55 11.10 5.20
C PHE A 95 1.23 11.08 5.98
N HIS A 96 0.14 10.80 5.27
CA HIS A 96 -1.21 10.74 5.84
C HIS A 96 -1.53 9.36 6.43
N THR A 97 -0.71 8.37 6.15
CA THR A 97 -0.75 7.05 6.77
C THR A 97 0.69 6.54 6.90
N ILE A 98 0.98 5.88 8.01
CA ILE A 98 2.24 5.17 8.24
C ILE A 98 1.96 3.71 8.54
N MET A 99 2.85 2.83 8.08
CA MET A 99 2.85 1.45 8.54
C MET A 99 3.88 1.25 9.64
N VAL A 100 3.44 0.70 10.74
CA VAL A 100 4.28 0.35 11.90
C VAL A 100 4.45 -1.17 11.91
N ASP A 101 5.57 -1.64 11.39
CA ASP A 101 5.87 -3.06 11.35
C ASP A 101 6.66 -3.49 12.60
N ARG A 102 6.02 -4.29 13.42
CA ARG A 102 6.58 -4.95 14.62
C ARG A 102 6.27 -6.45 14.61
N SER A 103 5.91 -6.99 13.44
CA SER A 103 5.48 -8.38 13.26
C SER A 103 6.54 -9.42 13.64
N SER A 104 7.81 -9.03 13.62
CA SER A 104 8.93 -9.88 14.06
C SER A 104 9.10 -9.96 15.57
N LEU A 105 8.42 -9.11 16.34
CA LEU A 105 8.48 -9.10 17.81
C LEU A 105 7.42 -10.03 18.42
N PRO A 106 7.61 -10.47 19.67
CA PRO A 106 6.56 -11.12 20.44
C PRO A 106 5.30 -10.28 20.50
N TYR A 107 4.13 -10.92 20.57
CA TYR A 107 2.82 -10.25 20.50
C TYR A 107 2.70 -9.04 21.45
N GLU A 108 3.05 -9.20 22.71
CA GLU A 108 2.89 -8.15 23.72
C GLU A 108 3.80 -6.94 23.45
N GLU A 109 5.00 -7.17 22.91
CA GLU A 109 5.92 -6.11 22.51
C GLU A 109 5.43 -5.40 21.25
N ASN A 110 4.92 -6.16 20.25
CA ASN A 110 4.30 -5.61 19.05
C ASN A 110 3.14 -4.69 19.45
N VAL A 111 2.19 -5.18 20.27
CA VAL A 111 1.05 -4.40 20.76
C VAL A 111 1.50 -3.12 21.46
N ALA A 112 2.46 -3.21 22.39
CA ALA A 112 2.92 -2.06 23.17
C ALA A 112 3.49 -0.95 22.28
N GLN A 113 4.38 -1.30 21.34
CA GLN A 113 5.03 -0.33 20.45
C GLN A 113 4.06 0.25 19.43
N VAL A 114 3.19 -0.58 18.84
CA VAL A 114 2.20 -0.11 17.86
C VAL A 114 1.19 0.82 18.51
N LYS A 115 0.68 0.48 19.69
CA LYS A 115 -0.27 1.31 20.45
C LYS A 115 0.28 2.70 20.79
N GLU A 116 1.56 2.79 21.10
CA GLU A 116 2.21 4.08 21.36
C GLU A 116 2.25 4.94 20.10
N LEU A 117 2.66 4.35 18.96
CA LEU A 117 2.71 5.05 17.67
C LEU A 117 1.33 5.40 17.12
N VAL A 118 0.32 4.55 17.32
CA VAL A 118 -1.08 4.86 16.97
C VAL A 118 -1.55 6.12 17.71
N LYS A 119 -1.26 6.22 19.02
CA LYS A 119 -1.63 7.42 19.80
C LYS A 119 -1.00 8.70 19.26
N ILE A 120 0.26 8.63 18.84
CA ILE A 120 0.99 9.78 18.28
C ILE A 120 0.44 10.12 16.89
N ALA A 121 0.30 9.12 16.02
CA ALA A 121 -0.18 9.29 14.66
C ALA A 121 -1.60 9.87 14.63
N HIS A 122 -2.53 9.30 15.39
CA HIS A 122 -3.92 9.78 15.49
C HIS A 122 -3.99 11.21 16.05
N ALA A 123 -3.14 11.58 17.02
CA ALA A 123 -3.06 12.94 17.51
C ALA A 123 -2.59 13.95 16.43
N ALA A 124 -1.85 13.46 15.43
CA ALA A 124 -1.41 14.23 14.26
C ALA A 124 -2.38 14.13 13.06
N GLY A 125 -3.49 13.40 13.18
CA GLY A 125 -4.43 13.15 12.07
C GLY A 125 -3.90 12.18 11.01
N VAL A 126 -2.96 11.30 11.39
CA VAL A 126 -2.32 10.30 10.52
C VAL A 126 -2.85 8.92 10.84
N GLY A 127 -3.26 8.16 9.81
CA GLY A 127 -3.71 6.78 9.95
C GLY A 127 -2.55 5.80 10.18
N VAL A 128 -2.85 4.63 10.74
CA VAL A 128 -1.84 3.60 11.03
C VAL A 128 -2.27 2.24 10.49
N GLU A 129 -1.38 1.65 9.69
CA GLU A 129 -1.37 0.23 9.34
C GLU A 129 -0.38 -0.50 10.24
N ALA A 130 -0.72 -1.72 10.67
CA ALA A 130 0.24 -2.60 11.32
C ALA A 130 0.14 -4.02 10.76
N GLU A 131 1.07 -4.87 11.16
CA GLU A 131 1.14 -6.28 10.71
C GLU A 131 1.07 -7.22 11.91
N LEU A 132 0.25 -8.27 11.77
CA LEU A 132 0.16 -9.38 12.71
C LEU A 132 0.35 -10.71 11.98
N GLY A 133 1.07 -11.64 12.61
CA GLY A 133 1.77 -12.69 11.93
C GLY A 133 3.04 -12.10 11.32
N HIS A 134 3.69 -12.78 10.41
CA HIS A 134 4.86 -12.23 9.73
C HIS A 134 4.86 -12.61 8.26
N VAL A 135 4.84 -11.60 7.39
CA VAL A 135 4.96 -11.81 5.95
C VAL A 135 6.45 -12.01 5.61
N GLY A 136 6.81 -13.24 5.33
CA GLY A 136 8.20 -13.64 5.07
C GLY A 136 8.75 -13.11 3.74
N VAL A 137 9.95 -13.57 3.39
CA VAL A 137 10.63 -13.25 2.14
C VAL A 137 10.47 -14.41 1.16
N GLY A 138 10.07 -14.12 -0.09
CA GLY A 138 9.78 -15.10 -1.14
C GLY A 138 10.95 -16.04 -1.48
N GLU A 139 12.18 -15.61 -1.27
CA GLU A 139 13.37 -16.45 -1.41
C GLU A 139 13.37 -17.67 -0.47
N ASN A 140 12.76 -17.57 0.69
CA ASN A 140 12.67 -18.62 1.70
C ASN A 140 11.34 -19.38 1.65
N TYR A 141 10.43 -18.98 0.78
CA TYR A 141 9.05 -19.48 0.73
C TYR A 141 8.94 -21.00 0.58
N ALA A 142 9.83 -21.62 -0.18
CA ALA A 142 9.78 -23.06 -0.47
C ALA A 142 10.38 -23.94 0.65
N VAL A 143 11.15 -23.37 1.59
CA VAL A 143 11.94 -24.12 2.57
C VAL A 143 11.20 -24.26 3.90
N ASP A 144 10.55 -23.20 4.37
CA ASP A 144 10.04 -23.11 5.75
C ASP A 144 8.51 -23.16 5.85
N GLY A 145 7.83 -23.28 4.71
CA GLY A 145 6.38 -23.10 4.70
C GLY A 145 6.00 -21.66 5.09
N ILE A 146 4.75 -21.47 5.51
CA ILE A 146 4.29 -20.16 5.92
C ILE A 146 4.77 -19.92 7.36
N ALA A 147 5.69 -19.00 7.56
CA ALA A 147 6.17 -18.62 8.89
C ALA A 147 5.03 -18.18 9.82
N ALA A 148 4.89 -17.30 10.57
CA ALA A 148 3.84 -16.96 11.51
C ALA A 148 2.54 -16.50 10.84
N ILE A 149 1.61 -17.43 10.59
CA ILE A 149 0.26 -17.14 10.08
C ILE A 149 -0.58 -16.36 11.11
N THR A 150 -1.31 -15.36 10.65
CA THR A 150 -2.23 -14.57 11.48
C THR A 150 -3.38 -15.42 12.00
N GLN A 151 -3.57 -15.47 13.32
CA GLN A 151 -4.69 -16.17 13.95
C GLN A 151 -5.90 -15.23 14.10
N PRO A 152 -7.14 -15.64 13.73
CA PRO A 152 -8.29 -14.73 13.71
C PRO A 152 -8.63 -14.10 15.06
N ASP A 153 -8.66 -14.89 16.13
CA ASP A 153 -8.99 -14.37 17.46
C ASP A 153 -7.89 -13.45 18.01
N GLU A 154 -6.64 -13.73 17.68
CA GLU A 154 -5.50 -12.87 18.01
C GLU A 154 -5.56 -11.55 17.23
N ALA A 155 -5.96 -11.58 15.95
CA ALA A 155 -6.14 -10.38 15.13
C ALA A 155 -7.23 -9.46 15.67
N VAL A 156 -8.36 -10.02 16.12
CA VAL A 156 -9.44 -9.24 16.76
C VAL A 156 -8.93 -8.58 18.05
N ARG A 157 -8.21 -9.34 18.89
CA ARG A 157 -7.60 -8.83 20.13
C ARG A 157 -6.60 -7.72 19.81
N TYR A 158 -5.72 -7.93 18.84
CA TYR A 158 -4.69 -6.99 18.42
C TYR A 158 -5.26 -5.64 17.97
N VAL A 159 -6.26 -5.65 17.07
CA VAL A 159 -6.93 -4.43 16.60
C VAL A 159 -7.57 -3.67 17.75
N LYS A 160 -8.22 -4.37 18.69
CA LYS A 160 -8.84 -3.77 19.88
C LYS A 160 -7.82 -3.14 20.82
N GLU A 161 -6.65 -3.77 21.02
CA GLU A 161 -5.62 -3.31 21.93
C GLU A 161 -4.78 -2.18 21.36
N THR A 162 -4.49 -2.21 20.06
CA THR A 162 -3.64 -1.22 19.39
C THR A 162 -4.41 -0.01 18.86
N GLY A 163 -5.63 -0.22 18.35
CA GLY A 163 -6.42 0.82 17.71
C GLY A 163 -5.97 1.18 16.30
N VAL A 164 -5.32 0.27 15.57
CA VAL A 164 -4.91 0.47 14.17
C VAL A 164 -6.10 0.63 13.23
N ASP A 165 -5.92 1.35 12.13
CA ASP A 165 -6.97 1.65 11.15
C ASP A 165 -7.15 0.55 10.10
N CYS A 166 -6.11 -0.24 9.83
CA CYS A 166 -6.15 -1.44 9.00
C CYS A 166 -5.04 -2.41 9.43
N LEU A 167 -5.18 -3.68 9.04
CA LEU A 167 -4.30 -4.76 9.48
C LEU A 167 -3.77 -5.57 8.31
N ALA A 168 -2.45 -5.60 8.16
CA ALA A 168 -1.76 -6.54 7.29
C ALA A 168 -1.74 -7.92 7.94
N VAL A 169 -2.18 -8.92 7.16
CA VAL A 169 -2.34 -10.29 7.63
C VAL A 169 -1.45 -11.26 6.85
N ALA A 170 -0.77 -12.14 7.56
CA ALA A 170 0.03 -13.21 6.98
C ALA A 170 -0.86 -14.42 6.70
N ILE A 171 -1.21 -14.60 5.44
CA ILE A 171 -2.05 -15.71 4.95
C ILE A 171 -1.36 -16.56 3.89
N GLY A 172 -0.05 -16.44 3.75
CA GLY A 172 0.74 -17.23 2.82
C GLY A 172 1.31 -16.49 1.62
N SER A 173 1.24 -15.17 1.60
CA SER A 173 2.05 -14.33 0.73
C SER A 173 3.44 -14.06 1.31
N ALA A 174 4.37 -13.59 0.49
CA ALA A 174 5.71 -13.20 0.90
C ALA A 174 6.24 -12.04 0.06
N HIS A 175 7.17 -11.26 0.63
CA HIS A 175 7.80 -10.15 -0.07
C HIS A 175 8.84 -10.61 -1.08
N GLY A 176 8.95 -9.91 -2.22
CA GLY A 176 9.99 -10.12 -3.24
C GLY A 176 9.66 -11.23 -4.22
N VAL A 177 10.68 -11.93 -4.74
CA VAL A 177 10.53 -12.96 -5.77
C VAL A 177 10.35 -14.32 -5.14
N TYR A 178 9.28 -15.00 -5.50
CA TYR A 178 9.00 -16.36 -5.01
C TYR A 178 9.91 -17.40 -5.68
N LYS A 179 10.43 -18.35 -4.90
CA LYS A 179 11.11 -19.55 -5.38
C LYS A 179 10.16 -20.73 -5.65
N GLY A 180 8.87 -20.58 -5.34
CA GLY A 180 7.84 -21.58 -5.54
C GLY A 180 6.50 -20.93 -5.85
N GLU A 181 5.47 -21.73 -6.06
CA GLU A 181 4.11 -21.24 -6.30
C GLU A 181 3.47 -20.77 -4.97
N PRO A 182 3.06 -19.50 -4.87
CA PRO A 182 2.39 -19.01 -3.67
C PRO A 182 1.06 -19.70 -3.40
N LYS A 183 0.83 -20.09 -2.15
CA LYS A 183 -0.41 -20.74 -1.70
C LYS A 183 -1.06 -19.93 -0.60
N LEU A 184 -2.04 -19.12 -0.97
CA LEU A 184 -2.80 -18.34 -0.01
C LEU A 184 -3.77 -19.24 0.77
N ARG A 185 -3.86 -19.01 2.07
CA ARG A 185 -4.84 -19.63 2.97
C ARG A 185 -6.18 -18.88 2.87
N LEU A 186 -6.90 -19.10 1.76
CA LEU A 186 -8.16 -18.42 1.49
C LEU A 186 -9.29 -18.83 2.46
N ASP A 187 -9.23 -20.02 3.03
CA ASP A 187 -10.06 -20.48 4.13
C ASP A 187 -9.90 -19.59 5.38
N LEU A 188 -8.66 -19.36 5.77
CA LEU A 188 -8.30 -18.50 6.89
C LEU A 188 -8.64 -17.03 6.63
N LEU A 189 -8.39 -16.54 5.40
CA LEU A 189 -8.76 -15.18 5.02
C LEU A 189 -10.25 -14.90 5.22
N LYS A 190 -11.10 -15.86 4.84
CA LYS A 190 -12.55 -15.72 5.02
C LYS A 190 -12.92 -15.55 6.49
N GLU A 191 -12.33 -16.34 7.37
CA GLU A 191 -12.55 -16.22 8.82
C GLU A 191 -12.05 -14.89 9.36
N LEU A 192 -10.85 -14.44 8.93
CA LEU A 192 -10.30 -13.12 9.29
C LEU A 192 -11.23 -11.99 8.85
N ALA A 193 -11.72 -12.03 7.60
CA ALA A 193 -12.61 -11.00 7.07
C ALA A 193 -13.95 -10.90 7.78
N GLU A 194 -14.47 -12.04 8.29
CA GLU A 194 -15.70 -12.10 9.08
C GLU A 194 -15.52 -11.54 10.49
N LYS A 195 -14.35 -11.76 11.12
CA LYS A 195 -14.10 -11.44 12.53
C LYS A 195 -13.44 -10.08 12.75
N VAL A 196 -12.51 -9.69 11.89
CA VAL A 196 -11.68 -8.49 12.09
C VAL A 196 -12.45 -7.23 11.68
N PRO A 197 -12.63 -6.26 12.58
CA PRO A 197 -13.50 -5.10 12.31
C PRO A 197 -12.91 -4.09 11.32
N VAL A 198 -11.56 -4.02 11.20
CA VAL A 198 -10.87 -3.11 10.30
C VAL A 198 -10.61 -3.73 8.92
N PRO A 199 -10.34 -2.92 7.87
CA PRO A 199 -9.93 -3.43 6.57
C PRO A 199 -8.66 -4.29 6.66
N LEU A 200 -8.63 -5.37 5.86
CA LEU A 200 -7.47 -6.28 5.78
C LEU A 200 -6.57 -5.91 4.60
N VAL A 201 -5.27 -6.08 4.80
CA VAL A 201 -4.22 -5.77 3.85
C VAL A 201 -3.41 -7.03 3.52
N LEU A 202 -3.07 -7.20 2.25
CA LEU A 202 -2.17 -8.26 1.77
C LEU A 202 -0.84 -7.63 1.33
N HIS A 203 0.24 -8.02 1.98
CA HIS A 203 1.60 -7.73 1.54
C HIS A 203 2.12 -8.81 0.58
N GLY A 204 3.15 -8.48 -0.22
CA GLY A 204 3.74 -9.43 -1.15
C GLY A 204 2.83 -9.78 -2.34
N GLY A 205 2.05 -8.81 -2.86
CA GLY A 205 1.16 -9.04 -4.00
C GLY A 205 1.88 -9.40 -5.29
N SER A 206 3.08 -8.85 -5.52
CA SER A 206 3.90 -9.20 -6.69
C SER A 206 4.23 -10.69 -6.74
N GLY A 207 3.96 -11.33 -7.89
CA GLY A 207 4.23 -12.76 -8.08
C GLY A 207 3.26 -13.72 -7.38
N THR A 208 2.24 -13.24 -6.68
CA THR A 208 1.23 -14.07 -6.01
C THR A 208 0.23 -14.70 -7.00
N GLY A 209 0.11 -14.14 -8.19
CA GLY A 209 -0.77 -14.61 -9.26
C GLY A 209 -2.16 -13.95 -9.25
N ASP A 210 -2.65 -13.65 -10.44
CA ASP A 210 -3.86 -12.85 -10.67
C ASP A 210 -5.10 -13.46 -9.99
N GLU A 211 -5.34 -14.75 -10.14
CA GLU A 211 -6.53 -15.42 -9.58
C GLU A 211 -6.47 -15.47 -8.04
N ASN A 212 -5.28 -15.67 -7.46
CA ASN A 212 -5.09 -15.63 -6.02
C ASN A 212 -5.44 -14.25 -5.47
N LEU A 213 -4.92 -13.19 -6.10
CA LEU A 213 -5.16 -11.80 -5.68
C LEU A 213 -6.63 -11.40 -5.87
N ALA A 214 -7.21 -11.69 -7.04
CA ALA A 214 -8.61 -11.41 -7.32
C ALA A 214 -9.54 -12.13 -6.33
N THR A 215 -9.24 -13.37 -5.99
CA THR A 215 -10.02 -14.15 -5.02
C THR A 215 -9.83 -13.60 -3.60
N ALA A 216 -8.61 -13.25 -3.21
CA ALA A 216 -8.35 -12.66 -1.90
C ALA A 216 -9.13 -11.33 -1.71
N CYS A 217 -9.19 -10.48 -2.74
CA CYS A 217 -9.97 -9.25 -2.69
C CYS A 217 -11.48 -9.51 -2.56
N ARG A 218 -12.02 -10.44 -3.33
CA ARG A 218 -13.44 -10.84 -3.19
C ARG A 218 -13.77 -11.39 -1.80
N LEU A 219 -12.80 -12.00 -1.12
CA LEU A 219 -12.96 -12.58 0.22
C LEU A 219 -12.67 -11.62 1.37
N GLY A 220 -12.21 -10.39 1.11
CA GLY A 220 -12.10 -9.37 2.15
C GLY A 220 -10.77 -8.61 2.24
N ILE A 221 -9.78 -8.89 1.38
CA ILE A 221 -8.61 -8.02 1.27
C ILE A 221 -9.02 -6.72 0.60
N SER A 222 -8.75 -5.60 1.25
CA SER A 222 -9.08 -4.24 0.78
C SER A 222 -7.89 -3.50 0.17
N LYS A 223 -6.64 -3.90 0.49
CA LYS A 223 -5.40 -3.30 -0.02
C LYS A 223 -4.40 -4.40 -0.37
N VAL A 224 -3.72 -4.24 -1.49
CA VAL A 224 -2.64 -5.16 -1.92
C VAL A 224 -1.38 -4.36 -2.23
N ASN A 225 -0.28 -4.64 -1.53
CA ASN A 225 1.02 -4.02 -1.81
C ASN A 225 1.66 -4.65 -3.05
N VAL A 226 2.02 -3.79 -4.02
CA VAL A 226 2.67 -4.18 -5.28
C VAL A 226 3.92 -3.35 -5.51
N ALA A 227 5.06 -3.99 -5.63
CA ALA A 227 6.34 -3.34 -5.88
C ALA A 227 7.10 -3.98 -7.04
N ASN A 228 7.59 -5.21 -6.86
CA ASN A 228 8.50 -5.88 -7.79
C ASN A 228 7.96 -5.97 -9.22
N ASP A 229 6.67 -6.24 -9.39
CA ASP A 229 6.08 -6.39 -10.73
C ASP A 229 6.02 -5.05 -11.49
N LEU A 230 5.90 -3.91 -10.78
CA LEU A 230 5.97 -2.59 -11.40
C LEU A 230 7.35 -2.33 -12.02
N PHE A 231 8.42 -2.60 -11.26
CA PHE A 231 9.79 -2.50 -11.77
C PHE A 231 10.05 -3.49 -12.91
N ARG A 232 9.51 -4.71 -12.79
CA ARG A 232 9.60 -5.73 -13.82
C ARG A 232 8.88 -5.29 -15.11
N GLY A 233 7.70 -4.66 -15.00
CA GLY A 233 6.96 -4.11 -16.13
C GLY A 233 7.75 -3.03 -16.86
N ALA A 234 8.36 -2.10 -16.12
CA ALA A 234 9.24 -1.07 -16.69
C ALA A 234 10.44 -1.69 -17.43
N TYR A 235 11.10 -2.67 -16.80
CA TYR A 235 12.21 -3.40 -17.42
C TYR A 235 11.78 -4.15 -18.69
N ASN A 236 10.65 -4.86 -18.64
CA ASN A 236 10.15 -5.62 -19.77
C ASN A 236 9.83 -4.73 -20.98
N LYS A 237 9.30 -3.52 -20.76
CA LYS A 237 9.04 -2.54 -21.81
C LYS A 237 10.32 -2.11 -22.52
N ILE A 238 11.41 -1.90 -21.78
CA ILE A 238 12.72 -1.62 -22.37
C ILE A 238 13.21 -2.79 -23.22
N GLN A 239 13.05 -4.03 -22.73
CA GLN A 239 13.46 -5.23 -23.49
C GLN A 239 12.63 -5.41 -24.77
N GLU A 240 11.32 -5.13 -24.72
CA GLU A 240 10.41 -5.22 -25.86
C GLU A 240 10.80 -4.23 -26.97
N VAL A 241 11.03 -2.97 -26.62
CA VAL A 241 11.31 -1.90 -27.59
C VAL A 241 12.77 -1.89 -28.02
N GLY A 242 13.69 -2.29 -27.16
CA GLY A 242 15.13 -2.23 -27.37
C GLY A 242 15.70 -0.81 -27.22
N MET A 243 17.03 -0.75 -27.03
CA MET A 243 17.75 0.51 -26.75
C MET A 243 18.71 0.90 -27.89
N GLU A 244 18.49 0.38 -29.09
CA GLU A 244 19.38 0.63 -30.23
C GLU A 244 19.09 1.98 -30.89
N GLY A 245 20.14 2.61 -31.40
CA GLY A 245 20.04 3.88 -32.14
C GLY A 245 19.38 4.99 -31.30
N ASN A 246 18.39 5.67 -31.86
CA ASN A 246 17.69 6.78 -31.21
C ASN A 246 16.71 6.35 -30.11
N ASN A 247 16.46 5.06 -29.92
CA ASN A 247 15.56 4.58 -28.86
C ASN A 247 16.06 4.94 -27.45
N ILE A 248 17.37 5.20 -27.28
CA ILE A 248 17.94 5.65 -26.01
C ILE A 248 17.27 6.92 -25.48
N TYR A 249 16.80 7.81 -26.35
CA TYR A 249 16.09 9.04 -25.97
C TYR A 249 14.69 8.77 -25.42
N ALA A 250 14.13 7.59 -25.69
CA ALA A 250 12.83 7.17 -25.20
C ALA A 250 12.90 6.36 -23.88
N LEU A 251 14.09 6.23 -23.27
CA LEU A 251 14.27 5.44 -22.04
C LEU A 251 13.25 5.79 -20.96
N MET A 252 13.12 7.07 -20.60
CA MET A 252 12.20 7.50 -19.55
C MET A 252 10.73 7.29 -19.91
N PRO A 253 10.25 7.61 -21.12
CA PRO A 253 8.91 7.23 -21.58
C PRO A 253 8.65 5.72 -21.54
N MET A 254 9.62 4.87 -21.91
CA MET A 254 9.45 3.41 -21.87
C MET A 254 9.30 2.91 -20.42
N LEU A 255 10.13 3.42 -19.50
CA LEU A 255 10.01 3.11 -18.07
C LEU A 255 8.63 3.48 -17.54
N GLN A 256 8.18 4.69 -17.82
CA GLN A 256 6.86 5.18 -17.39
C GLN A 256 5.73 4.34 -17.97
N GLU A 257 5.76 4.03 -19.26
CA GLU A 257 4.71 3.25 -19.91
C GLU A 257 4.63 1.82 -19.34
N GLY A 258 5.77 1.11 -19.20
CA GLY A 258 5.77 -0.24 -18.64
C GLY A 258 5.30 -0.27 -17.18
N TYR A 259 5.63 0.77 -16.41
CA TYR A 259 5.13 0.95 -15.04
C TYR A 259 3.61 1.16 -15.05
N LYS A 260 3.11 2.04 -15.93
CA LYS A 260 1.69 2.38 -16.07
C LYS A 260 0.85 1.18 -16.54
N GLU A 261 1.32 0.44 -17.54
CA GLU A 261 0.65 -0.78 -18.04
C GLU A 261 0.49 -1.81 -16.91
N THR A 262 1.53 -2.00 -16.10
CA THR A 262 1.48 -2.90 -14.94
C THR A 262 0.54 -2.38 -13.84
N ALA A 263 0.55 -1.09 -13.56
CA ALA A 263 -0.39 -0.47 -12.63
C ALA A 263 -1.85 -0.70 -13.05
N LYS A 264 -2.18 -0.50 -14.32
CA LYS A 264 -3.50 -0.79 -14.89
C LYS A 264 -3.90 -2.26 -14.76
N HIS A 265 -2.94 -3.17 -14.97
CA HIS A 265 -3.17 -4.59 -14.77
C HIS A 265 -3.64 -4.88 -13.35
N PHE A 266 -2.94 -4.38 -12.32
CA PHE A 266 -3.34 -4.59 -10.93
C PHE A 266 -4.66 -3.90 -10.58
N ILE A 267 -4.92 -2.69 -11.05
CA ILE A 267 -6.23 -2.02 -10.90
C ILE A 267 -7.36 -2.92 -11.40
N LYS A 268 -7.17 -3.53 -12.56
CA LYS A 268 -8.16 -4.42 -13.18
C LYS A 268 -8.36 -5.71 -12.38
N ILE A 269 -7.29 -6.43 -12.06
CA ILE A 269 -7.41 -7.75 -11.41
C ILE A 269 -7.90 -7.67 -9.97
N LEU A 270 -7.60 -6.58 -9.25
CA LEU A 270 -8.09 -6.36 -7.90
C LEU A 270 -9.54 -5.84 -7.86
N GLY A 271 -10.12 -5.50 -9.01
CA GLY A 271 -11.52 -5.14 -9.16
C GLY A 271 -11.88 -3.70 -8.84
N CYS A 272 -10.89 -2.78 -8.76
CA CYS A 272 -11.14 -1.36 -8.46
C CYS A 272 -11.30 -0.45 -9.68
N ALA A 273 -11.21 -0.97 -10.90
CA ALA A 273 -11.54 -0.21 -12.10
C ALA A 273 -12.98 0.32 -12.04
N ASP A 274 -13.21 1.57 -12.45
CA ASP A 274 -14.48 2.27 -12.40
C ASP A 274 -15.09 2.41 -10.99
N LYS A 275 -14.24 2.39 -9.95
CA LYS A 275 -14.65 2.55 -8.55
C LYS A 275 -14.29 3.91 -7.96
N ALA A 276 -13.78 4.86 -8.74
CA ALA A 276 -13.55 6.21 -8.26
C ALA A 276 -14.88 6.92 -7.95
N TRP A 277 -14.88 7.73 -6.89
CA TRP A 277 -16.01 8.55 -6.47
C TRP A 277 -15.61 10.02 -6.39
N LYS A 278 -16.58 10.92 -6.33
CA LYS A 278 -16.33 12.34 -6.04
C LYS A 278 -16.24 12.51 -4.53
N ALA A 279 -15.03 12.74 -4.03
CA ALA A 279 -14.78 13.03 -2.63
C ALA A 279 -14.57 14.54 -2.42
N GLU A 280 -14.92 15.04 -1.24
CA GLU A 280 -14.38 16.31 -0.76
C GLU A 280 -12.89 16.10 -0.45
N GLN A 281 -12.03 17.02 -0.92
CA GLN A 281 -10.60 16.90 -0.64
C GLN A 281 -10.36 16.90 0.87
N CYS A 282 -9.63 15.91 1.35
CA CYS A 282 -9.15 15.87 2.72
C CYS A 282 -8.10 16.96 2.90
N VAL A 283 -8.53 18.12 3.36
CA VAL A 283 -7.61 19.16 3.84
C VAL A 283 -7.19 18.71 5.22
N SER A 284 -5.96 18.20 5.36
CA SER A 284 -5.41 17.87 6.68
C SER A 284 -5.60 19.07 7.60
N SER A 285 -6.19 18.83 8.76
CA SER A 285 -6.47 19.86 9.77
C SER A 285 -5.23 20.61 10.28
N GLY A 286 -4.03 20.23 9.86
CA GLY A 286 -2.76 20.88 10.18
C GLY A 286 -2.31 21.96 9.20
N LEU A 287 -2.97 22.15 8.05
CA LEU A 287 -2.61 23.16 7.05
C LEU A 287 -3.76 24.11 6.68
N LYS A 288 -4.76 24.26 7.54
CA LYS A 288 -5.57 25.48 7.57
C LYS A 288 -4.74 26.60 8.20
N GLN A 289 -3.63 26.95 7.60
CA GLN A 289 -3.09 28.28 7.78
C GLN A 289 -3.97 29.22 6.94
N ASP A 290 -4.69 30.05 7.67
CA ASP A 290 -5.49 31.14 7.18
C ASP A 290 -4.73 31.96 6.16
N LEU A 291 -4.89 31.65 4.87
CA LEU A 291 -4.52 32.55 3.77
C LEU A 291 -5.50 33.73 3.65
N ASN A 292 -6.43 33.87 4.60
CA ASN A 292 -7.45 34.93 4.61
C ASN A 292 -7.22 36.03 5.67
N GLU A 293 -6.16 35.98 6.48
CA GLU A 293 -5.85 37.04 7.44
C GLU A 293 -4.67 37.96 7.04
N ALA A 294 -4.37 38.03 5.75
CA ALA A 294 -3.45 39.04 5.21
C ALA A 294 -4.21 39.93 4.23
N LYS A 295 -5.10 40.76 4.76
CA LYS A 295 -5.57 42.01 4.11
C LYS A 295 -5.60 43.16 5.09
#